data_5349c93ada4594647ecfc69d0d8a546b
#
_entry.id   5349c93ada4594647ecfc69d0d8a546b
#
_cell.length_a   1.000
_cell.length_b   1.000
_cell.length_c   1.000
_cell.angle_alpha   90.00
_cell.angle_beta   90.00
_cell.angle_gamma   90.00
#
_symmetry.space_group_name_H-M   'P 1'
#
loop_
_entity.id
_entity.type
_entity.pdbx_description
1 polymer ?
#
loop_
_entity_poly.entity_id
_entity_poly.type
_entity_poly.pdbx_seq_one_letter_code
_entity_poly.pdbx_strand_id
1 'polypeptide(L)'
;MVDVFDMHCAACAVTVEQALRDQPGVQSARVHYATQRAQISFDPTQVSLDKLLLCIERMGYSADAAGSENRAEIVRRQRHRRIWGFGLATFCAMQIMMLTLPRFLAGADIEPELAPLLDWSALALVLPVMWWSARPFYQGAARELRLRRPGMDCAITLGIVTAFAGSVWHLLANTGALYFDSVAMFVALLLGVRWLEWEQRERNQSVIQQAANATVRGSALLVRDGLDGVNTRQTPVDDLVAGDRVWVRTGEAIPVDGLLDSEVAVCDESLLTGEAVSVRHQRGEAVVAGAINLGAPITVRATATAAASTAQRLLLLADNAAKPEALAFADVVARFFMPALLLLAVGTFVALLPAGVSTATERAIAVLIIS
;
A
#
# COMPACT_ATOMS: atom_id res chain seq x y z
N MET A 1 -7.30 -15.16 -5.10
CA MET A 1 -6.54 -13.95 -4.77
C MET A 1 -7.48 -12.83 -4.37
N VAL A 2 -7.10 -12.00 -3.38
CA VAL A 2 -7.88 -10.87 -2.87
C VAL A 2 -6.97 -9.65 -2.85
N ASP A 3 -7.45 -8.51 -3.33
CA ASP A 3 -6.76 -7.22 -3.20
C ASP A 3 -7.12 -6.63 -1.82
N VAL A 4 -6.11 -6.21 -1.05
CA VAL A 4 -6.27 -5.66 0.31
C VAL A 4 -5.72 -4.25 0.32
N PHE A 5 -6.58 -3.26 0.53
CA PHE A 5 -6.23 -1.85 0.50
C PHE A 5 -6.02 -1.29 1.91
N ASP A 6 -5.43 -0.10 2.01
CA ASP A 6 -5.20 0.64 3.26
C ASP A 6 -4.19 -0.01 4.22
N MET A 7 -3.32 -0.90 3.73
CA MET A 7 -2.16 -1.35 4.48
C MET A 7 -1.06 -0.27 4.43
N HIS A 8 -0.63 0.21 5.59
CA HIS A 8 0.37 1.29 5.69
C HIS A 8 1.76 0.80 6.10
N CYS A 9 1.86 -0.42 6.60
CA CYS A 9 3.13 -1.01 7.04
C CYS A 9 3.15 -2.53 6.85
N ALA A 10 4.36 -3.12 6.88
CA ALA A 10 4.52 -4.58 6.77
C ALA A 10 3.84 -5.32 7.93
N ALA A 11 3.79 -4.73 9.13
CA ALA A 11 3.09 -5.30 10.28
C ALA A 11 1.58 -5.44 10.03
N CYS A 12 0.98 -4.54 9.23
CA CYS A 12 -0.42 -4.65 8.81
C CYS A 12 -0.66 -5.93 8.01
N ALA A 13 0.25 -6.24 7.05
CA ALA A 13 0.14 -7.45 6.23
C ALA A 13 0.23 -8.72 7.07
N VAL A 14 1.16 -8.76 8.03
CA VAL A 14 1.29 -9.90 8.97
C VAL A 14 0.02 -10.06 9.81
N THR A 15 -0.59 -8.96 10.25
CA THR A 15 -1.82 -9.01 11.04
C THR A 15 -3.00 -9.56 10.23
N VAL A 16 -3.16 -9.11 8.98
CA VAL A 16 -4.20 -9.62 8.08
C VAL A 16 -3.96 -11.09 7.76
N GLU A 17 -2.71 -11.47 7.48
CA GLU A 17 -2.32 -12.86 7.21
C GLU A 17 -2.69 -13.79 8.37
N GLN A 18 -2.37 -13.37 9.59
CA GLN A 18 -2.66 -14.16 10.77
C GLN A 18 -4.17 -14.31 11.02
N ALA A 19 -4.92 -13.22 10.89
CA ALA A 19 -6.36 -13.27 11.06
C ALA A 19 -7.08 -14.11 10.00
N LEU A 20 -6.53 -14.15 8.77
CA LEU A 20 -7.03 -15.03 7.72
C LEU A 20 -6.72 -16.50 8.01
N ARG A 21 -5.51 -16.80 8.51
CA ARG A 21 -5.13 -18.18 8.90
C ARG A 21 -5.96 -18.72 10.06
N ASP A 22 -6.39 -17.85 10.97
CA ASP A 22 -7.20 -18.21 12.12
C ASP A 22 -8.68 -18.51 11.74
N GLN A 23 -9.08 -18.27 10.48
CA GLN A 23 -10.45 -18.60 10.02
C GLN A 23 -10.59 -20.09 9.73
N PRO A 24 -11.67 -20.71 10.20
CA PRO A 24 -11.95 -22.13 9.91
C PRO A 24 -12.14 -22.34 8.40
N GLY A 25 -11.49 -23.37 7.85
CA GLY A 25 -11.52 -23.69 6.42
C GLY A 25 -10.42 -23.04 5.60
N VAL A 26 -9.57 -22.17 6.18
CA VAL A 26 -8.37 -21.64 5.50
C VAL A 26 -7.19 -22.56 5.72
N GLN A 27 -6.64 -23.06 4.63
CA GLN A 27 -5.46 -23.94 4.62
C GLN A 27 -4.15 -23.16 4.67
N SER A 28 -4.09 -22.08 3.90
CA SER A 28 -2.95 -21.16 3.90
C SER A 28 -3.40 -19.75 3.51
N ALA A 29 -2.78 -18.76 4.11
CA ALA A 29 -2.92 -17.38 3.72
C ALA A 29 -1.53 -16.73 3.68
N ARG A 30 -1.28 -15.92 2.68
CA ARG A 30 -0.08 -15.11 2.54
C ARG A 30 -0.47 -13.73 2.04
N VAL A 31 -0.04 -12.71 2.75
CA VAL A 31 -0.37 -11.31 2.44
C VAL A 31 0.89 -10.56 2.07
N HIS A 32 0.90 -10.04 0.86
CA HIS A 32 2.02 -9.25 0.33
C HIS A 32 1.74 -7.76 0.50
N TYR A 33 2.54 -7.11 1.34
CA TYR A 33 2.42 -5.68 1.59
C TYR A 33 2.74 -4.83 0.35
N ALA A 34 3.76 -5.21 -0.41
CA ALA A 34 4.22 -4.46 -1.59
C ALA A 34 3.16 -4.44 -2.70
N THR A 35 2.50 -5.56 -2.94
CA THR A 35 1.48 -5.71 -4.00
C THR A 35 0.06 -5.48 -3.50
N GLN A 36 -0.12 -5.32 -2.18
CA GLN A 36 -1.44 -5.20 -1.55
C GLN A 36 -2.37 -6.36 -1.91
N ARG A 37 -1.83 -7.57 -2.01
CA ARG A 37 -2.56 -8.78 -2.35
C ARG A 37 -2.47 -9.85 -1.28
N ALA A 38 -3.58 -10.53 -1.06
CA ALA A 38 -3.67 -11.73 -0.24
C ALA A 38 -3.91 -12.95 -1.14
N GLN A 39 -3.01 -13.91 -1.04
CA GLN A 39 -3.18 -15.23 -1.62
C GLN A 39 -3.75 -16.14 -0.53
N ILE A 40 -4.95 -16.65 -0.72
CA ILE A 40 -5.67 -17.47 0.26
C ILE A 40 -6.03 -18.80 -0.39
N SER A 41 -5.61 -19.90 0.23
CA SER A 41 -6.07 -21.23 -0.08
C SER A 41 -7.07 -21.66 0.98
N PHE A 42 -8.31 -21.93 0.59
CA PHE A 42 -9.38 -22.26 1.51
C PHE A 42 -10.31 -23.31 0.92
N ASP A 43 -11.04 -24.01 1.78
CA ASP A 43 -12.06 -24.97 1.41
C ASP A 43 -13.41 -24.23 1.19
N PRO A 44 -13.93 -24.20 -0.05
CA PRO A 44 -15.18 -23.47 -0.35
C PRO A 44 -16.40 -24.06 0.35
N THR A 45 -16.32 -25.29 0.86
CA THR A 45 -17.42 -25.93 1.60
C THR A 45 -17.51 -25.43 3.05
N GLN A 46 -16.42 -24.94 3.61
CA GLN A 46 -16.32 -24.47 5.00
C GLN A 46 -16.41 -22.96 5.12
N VAL A 47 -15.80 -22.23 4.18
CA VAL A 47 -15.78 -20.76 4.20
C VAL A 47 -15.98 -20.20 2.81
N SER A 48 -16.82 -19.16 2.69
CA SER A 48 -17.02 -18.44 1.43
C SER A 48 -16.04 -17.28 1.30
N LEU A 49 -15.76 -16.86 0.04
CA LEU A 49 -14.92 -15.70 -0.24
C LEU A 49 -15.46 -14.44 0.46
N ASP A 50 -16.79 -14.23 0.46
CA ASP A 50 -17.41 -13.06 1.09
C ASP A 50 -17.14 -13.00 2.60
N LYS A 51 -17.10 -14.16 3.29
CA LYS A 51 -16.73 -14.20 4.72
C LYS A 51 -15.29 -13.81 4.94
N LEU A 52 -14.36 -14.17 4.04
CA LEU A 52 -12.97 -13.77 4.12
C LEU A 52 -12.80 -12.28 3.85
N LEU A 53 -13.52 -11.72 2.87
CA LEU A 53 -13.56 -10.27 2.63
C LEU A 53 -14.10 -9.53 3.85
N LEU A 54 -15.21 -9.96 4.42
CA LEU A 54 -15.77 -9.39 5.65
C LEU A 54 -14.81 -9.49 6.85
N CYS A 55 -14.01 -10.54 6.95
CA CYS A 55 -12.98 -10.66 7.98
C CYS A 55 -11.94 -9.53 7.85
N ILE A 56 -11.47 -9.27 6.64
CA ILE A 56 -10.51 -8.18 6.35
C ILE A 56 -11.15 -6.81 6.64
N GLU A 57 -12.40 -6.61 6.24
CA GLU A 57 -13.15 -5.36 6.48
C GLU A 57 -13.38 -5.09 7.96
N ARG A 58 -13.68 -6.11 8.76
CA ARG A 58 -13.83 -6.00 10.23
C ARG A 58 -12.55 -5.55 10.91
N MET A 59 -11.39 -5.85 10.35
CA MET A 59 -10.11 -5.33 10.81
C MET A 59 -9.86 -3.88 10.38
N GLY A 60 -10.76 -3.30 9.57
CA GLY A 60 -10.69 -1.92 9.09
C GLY A 60 -9.83 -1.74 7.84
N TYR A 61 -9.61 -2.80 7.06
CA TYR A 61 -9.00 -2.75 5.74
C TYR A 61 -10.09 -2.89 4.68
N SER A 62 -9.90 -2.28 3.52
CA SER A 62 -10.78 -2.52 2.39
C SER A 62 -10.28 -3.72 1.60
N ALA A 63 -11.17 -4.63 1.20
CA ALA A 63 -10.81 -5.82 0.43
C ALA A 63 -11.76 -5.99 -0.76
N ASP A 64 -11.22 -6.50 -1.87
CA ASP A 64 -12.01 -6.85 -3.04
C ASP A 64 -11.42 -8.09 -3.72
N ALA A 65 -12.24 -8.82 -4.49
CA ALA A 65 -11.76 -9.93 -5.28
C ALA A 65 -10.74 -9.44 -6.31
N ALA A 66 -9.63 -10.16 -6.47
CA ALA A 66 -8.59 -9.75 -7.40
C ALA A 66 -9.13 -9.73 -8.84
N GLY A 67 -8.95 -8.60 -9.53
CA GLY A 67 -9.42 -8.44 -10.91
C GLY A 67 -10.83 -7.87 -11.06
N SER A 68 -11.46 -7.42 -9.96
CA SER A 68 -12.75 -6.72 -10.06
C SER A 68 -12.61 -5.38 -10.80
N GLU A 69 -13.64 -5.01 -11.56
CA GLU A 69 -13.70 -3.71 -12.26
C GLU A 69 -13.69 -2.52 -11.28
N ASN A 70 -14.06 -2.77 -10.02
CA ASN A 70 -14.11 -1.77 -8.97
C ASN A 70 -12.73 -1.28 -8.50
N ARG A 71 -11.65 -2.06 -8.75
CA ARG A 71 -10.29 -1.70 -8.29
C ARG A 71 -9.85 -0.31 -8.76
N ALA A 72 -10.05 0.01 -10.04
CA ALA A 72 -9.65 1.30 -10.60
C ALA A 72 -10.38 2.48 -9.93
N GLU A 73 -11.65 2.28 -9.60
CA GLU A 73 -12.45 3.30 -8.93
C GLU A 73 -12.03 3.48 -7.47
N ILE A 74 -11.76 2.38 -6.74
CA ILE A 74 -11.27 2.41 -5.36
C ILE A 74 -9.93 3.16 -5.29
N VAL A 75 -8.97 2.81 -6.15
CA VAL A 75 -7.65 3.45 -6.24
C VAL A 75 -7.79 4.95 -6.56
N ARG A 76 -8.67 5.31 -7.51
CA ARG A 76 -8.94 6.71 -7.86
C ARG A 76 -9.51 7.51 -6.68
N ARG A 77 -10.48 6.95 -5.96
CA ARG A 77 -11.08 7.59 -4.77
C ARG A 77 -10.05 7.77 -3.66
N GLN A 78 -9.21 6.77 -3.41
CA GLN A 78 -8.14 6.84 -2.42
C GLN A 78 -7.10 7.90 -2.81
N ARG A 79 -6.69 7.94 -4.08
CA ARG A 79 -5.76 8.96 -4.60
C ARG A 79 -6.29 10.37 -4.38
N HIS A 80 -7.54 10.64 -4.75
CA HIS A 80 -8.17 11.94 -4.52
C HIS A 80 -8.17 12.32 -3.05
N ARG A 81 -8.58 11.41 -2.18
CA ARG A 81 -8.63 11.67 -0.74
C ARG A 81 -7.24 12.00 -0.15
N ARG A 82 -6.20 11.30 -0.59
CA ARG A 82 -4.80 11.53 -0.15
C ARG A 82 -4.28 12.88 -0.63
N ILE A 83 -4.49 13.20 -1.91
CA ILE A 83 -4.06 14.49 -2.49
C ILE A 83 -4.76 15.65 -1.79
N TRP A 84 -6.07 15.57 -1.59
CA TRP A 84 -6.82 16.62 -0.91
C TRP A 84 -6.40 16.77 0.56
N GLY A 85 -6.19 15.67 1.28
CA GLY A 85 -5.72 15.71 2.66
C GLY A 85 -4.34 16.35 2.80
N PHE A 86 -3.40 16.00 1.92
CA PHE A 86 -2.07 16.60 1.86
C PHE A 86 -2.12 18.08 1.43
N GLY A 87 -2.88 18.39 0.38
CA GLY A 87 -3.02 19.76 -0.12
C GLY A 87 -3.61 20.71 0.93
N LEU A 88 -4.66 20.28 1.63
CA LEU A 88 -5.27 21.05 2.71
C LEU A 88 -4.29 21.28 3.87
N ALA A 89 -3.60 20.23 4.31
CA ALA A 89 -2.62 20.33 5.40
C ALA A 89 -1.47 21.28 5.04
N THR A 90 -0.93 21.16 3.82
CA THR A 90 0.17 22.02 3.33
C THR A 90 -0.29 23.49 3.20
N PHE A 91 -1.49 23.70 2.66
CA PHE A 91 -2.05 25.05 2.55
C PHE A 91 -2.24 25.69 3.92
N CYS A 92 -2.87 24.99 4.86
CA CYS A 92 -3.08 25.50 6.21
C CYS A 92 -1.75 25.73 6.94
N ALA A 93 -0.78 24.79 6.84
CA ALA A 93 0.53 24.94 7.44
C ALA A 93 1.26 26.19 6.91
N MET A 94 1.19 26.44 5.59
CA MET A 94 1.80 27.63 4.98
C MET A 94 1.12 28.93 5.46
N GLN A 95 -0.21 28.92 5.59
CA GLN A 95 -0.94 30.10 6.11
C GLN A 95 -0.61 30.35 7.59
N ILE A 96 -0.56 29.30 8.43
CA ILE A 96 -0.20 29.44 9.84
C ILE A 96 1.24 29.96 9.95
N MET A 97 2.18 29.41 9.17
CA MET A 97 3.57 29.89 9.15
C MET A 97 3.66 31.36 8.75
N MET A 98 2.82 31.81 7.79
CA MET A 98 2.77 33.21 7.36
C MET A 98 2.23 34.12 8.46
N LEU A 99 1.28 33.65 9.28
CA LEU A 99 0.76 34.37 10.45
C LEU A 99 1.73 34.43 11.61
N THR A 100 2.57 33.39 11.79
CA THR A 100 3.55 33.32 12.88
C THR A 100 4.88 33.99 12.53
N LEU A 101 5.19 34.18 11.24
CA LEU A 101 6.43 34.79 10.77
C LEU A 101 6.69 36.21 11.31
N PRO A 102 5.69 37.13 11.36
CA PRO A 102 5.88 38.46 11.96
C PRO A 102 6.31 38.39 13.42
N ARG A 103 5.79 37.40 14.17
CA ARG A 103 6.13 37.16 15.58
C ARG A 103 7.60 36.72 15.74
N PHE A 104 8.10 35.98 14.77
CA PHE A 104 9.50 35.51 14.75
C PHE A 104 10.48 36.63 14.35
N LEU A 105 10.07 37.51 13.41
CA LEU A 105 10.92 38.58 12.87
C LEU A 105 10.89 39.84 13.74
N ALA A 106 9.71 40.24 14.26
CA ALA A 106 9.54 41.44 15.06
C ALA A 106 9.78 41.23 16.57
N GLY A 107 9.97 39.99 17.02
CA GLY A 107 10.19 39.69 18.45
C GLY A 107 9.03 40.13 19.34
N ALA A 108 9.34 40.95 20.36
CA ALA A 108 8.35 41.40 21.34
C ALA A 108 7.55 42.67 20.89
N ASP A 109 7.85 43.24 19.72
CA ASP A 109 7.29 44.53 19.26
C ASP A 109 5.94 44.40 18.50
N ILE A 110 5.24 43.27 18.63
CA ILE A 110 3.87 43.15 18.08
C ILE A 110 2.89 43.85 19.02
N GLU A 111 2.01 44.66 18.43
CA GLU A 111 0.92 45.33 19.17
C GLU A 111 0.12 44.30 19.97
N PRO A 112 -0.08 44.52 21.29
CA PRO A 112 -0.75 43.55 22.19
C PRO A 112 -2.14 43.16 21.73
N GLU A 113 -2.80 43.97 20.94
CA GLU A 113 -4.16 43.73 20.42
C GLU A 113 -4.13 42.73 19.23
N LEU A 114 -3.04 42.70 18.47
CA LEU A 114 -2.93 41.84 17.26
C LEU A 114 -2.55 40.43 17.59
N ALA A 115 -1.78 40.19 18.65
CA ALA A 115 -1.29 38.86 19.05
C ALA A 115 -2.44 37.84 19.29
N PRO A 116 -3.51 38.15 20.05
CA PRO A 116 -4.61 37.21 20.22
C PRO A 116 -5.34 36.87 18.91
N LEU A 117 -5.50 37.89 18.01
CA LEU A 117 -6.15 37.66 16.73
C LEU A 117 -5.38 36.66 15.85
N LEU A 118 -4.04 36.75 15.83
CA LEU A 118 -3.17 35.82 15.11
C LEU A 118 -3.26 34.42 15.70
N ASP A 119 -3.29 34.29 17.01
CA ASP A 119 -3.37 33.02 17.72
C ASP A 119 -4.70 32.29 17.46
N TRP A 120 -5.82 32.99 17.54
CA TRP A 120 -7.14 32.43 17.21
C TRP A 120 -7.28 32.11 15.73
N SER A 121 -6.66 32.89 14.84
CA SER A 121 -6.62 32.61 13.41
C SER A 121 -5.82 31.34 13.12
N ALA A 122 -4.68 31.13 13.82
CA ALA A 122 -3.89 29.91 13.72
C ALA A 122 -4.69 28.69 14.21
N LEU A 123 -5.42 28.82 15.33
CA LEU A 123 -6.32 27.75 15.79
C LEU A 123 -7.38 27.43 14.74
N ALA A 124 -8.04 28.43 14.16
CA ALA A 124 -9.05 28.23 13.13
C ALA A 124 -8.51 27.49 11.90
N LEU A 125 -7.26 27.76 11.51
CA LEU A 125 -6.60 27.09 10.38
C LEU A 125 -6.12 25.68 10.70
N VAL A 126 -5.74 25.39 11.94
CA VAL A 126 -5.31 24.03 12.31
C VAL A 126 -6.47 23.05 12.51
N LEU A 127 -7.68 23.54 12.85
CA LEU A 127 -8.85 22.70 13.05
C LEU A 127 -9.20 21.82 11.83
N PRO A 128 -9.27 22.31 10.60
CA PRO A 128 -9.52 21.46 9.44
C PRO A 128 -8.39 20.45 9.21
N VAL A 129 -7.15 20.79 9.55
CA VAL A 129 -6.02 19.83 9.49
C VAL A 129 -6.25 18.70 10.47
N MET A 130 -6.59 19.01 11.72
CA MET A 130 -6.87 18.01 12.77
C MET A 130 -8.06 17.12 12.42
N TRP A 131 -9.14 17.72 11.91
CA TRP A 131 -10.38 16.98 11.64
C TRP A 131 -10.34 16.15 10.36
N TRP A 132 -9.75 16.68 9.29
CA TRP A 132 -9.78 16.06 7.97
C TRP A 132 -8.45 15.42 7.60
N SER A 133 -7.36 16.17 7.65
CA SER A 133 -6.05 15.71 7.17
C SER A 133 -5.42 14.68 8.10
N ALA A 134 -5.55 14.84 9.42
CA ALA A 134 -5.00 13.90 10.40
C ALA A 134 -5.83 12.60 10.56
N ARG A 135 -7.02 12.52 9.96
CA ARG A 135 -7.92 11.35 10.06
C ARG A 135 -7.28 10.00 9.76
N PRO A 136 -6.39 9.84 8.75
CA PRO A 136 -5.72 8.56 8.50
C PRO A 136 -4.90 8.05 9.69
N PHE A 137 -4.26 8.96 10.44
CA PHE A 137 -3.48 8.61 11.62
C PHE A 137 -4.38 8.14 12.76
N TYR A 138 -5.49 8.81 12.99
CA TYR A 138 -6.47 8.41 14.02
C TYR A 138 -7.09 7.04 13.71
N GLN A 139 -7.41 6.79 12.45
CA GLN A 139 -7.93 5.48 12.01
C GLN A 139 -6.89 4.38 12.17
N GLY A 140 -5.63 4.66 11.84
CA GLY A 140 -4.51 3.74 12.05
C GLY A 140 -4.30 3.43 13.53
N ALA A 141 -4.19 4.46 14.36
CA ALA A 141 -4.03 4.33 15.82
C ALA A 141 -5.19 3.56 16.48
N ALA A 142 -6.44 3.86 16.09
CA ALA A 142 -7.60 3.14 16.61
C ALA A 142 -7.57 1.65 16.24
N ARG A 143 -7.09 1.33 15.02
CA ARG A 143 -6.90 -0.05 14.55
C ARG A 143 -5.82 -0.77 15.34
N GLU A 144 -4.63 -0.15 15.49
CA GLU A 144 -3.51 -0.68 16.26
C GLU A 144 -3.89 -0.94 17.72
N LEU A 145 -4.64 -0.02 18.32
CA LEU A 145 -5.10 -0.14 19.70
C LEU A 145 -6.12 -1.27 19.88
N ARG A 146 -7.08 -1.41 18.93
CA ARG A 146 -8.04 -2.53 18.93
C ARG A 146 -7.34 -3.89 18.82
N LEU A 147 -6.28 -3.96 18.04
CA LEU A 147 -5.47 -5.17 17.86
C LEU A 147 -4.44 -5.39 18.98
N ARG A 148 -4.41 -4.48 20.00
CA ARG A 148 -3.44 -4.50 21.10
C ARG A 148 -1.98 -4.57 20.64
N ARG A 149 -1.68 -3.98 19.49
CA ARG A 149 -0.33 -3.90 18.92
C ARG A 149 -0.04 -2.43 18.60
N PRO A 150 0.40 -1.63 19.58
CA PRO A 150 0.73 -0.24 19.34
C PRO A 150 1.85 -0.15 18.30
N GLY A 151 1.63 0.64 17.27
CA GLY A 151 2.55 0.87 16.17
C GLY A 151 2.83 2.36 15.98
N MET A 152 3.30 2.71 14.80
CA MET A 152 3.71 4.06 14.46
C MET A 152 2.54 5.06 14.49
N ASP A 153 1.34 4.64 14.09
CA ASP A 153 0.16 5.51 14.03
C ASP A 153 -0.31 5.94 15.42
N CYS A 154 -0.20 5.07 16.42
CA CYS A 154 -0.51 5.40 17.81
C CYS A 154 0.37 6.54 18.34
N ALA A 155 1.66 6.48 18.07
CA ALA A 155 2.58 7.50 18.57
C ALA A 155 2.45 8.83 17.83
N ILE A 156 2.30 8.80 16.51
CA ILE A 156 2.01 9.99 15.70
C ILE A 156 0.74 10.66 16.21
N THR A 157 -0.33 9.88 16.41
CA THR A 157 -1.60 10.39 16.92
C THR A 157 -1.47 10.99 18.31
N LEU A 158 -0.74 10.32 19.19
CA LEU A 158 -0.49 10.82 20.56
C LEU A 158 0.29 12.15 20.50
N GLY A 159 1.35 12.23 19.70
CA GLY A 159 2.14 13.46 19.52
C GLY A 159 1.28 14.62 18.98
N ILE A 160 0.51 14.39 17.93
CA ILE A 160 -0.38 15.39 17.32
C ILE A 160 -1.42 15.87 18.34
N VAL A 161 -2.10 14.95 19.03
CA VAL A 161 -3.18 15.29 19.98
C VAL A 161 -2.63 16.00 21.21
N THR A 162 -1.50 15.57 21.76
CA THR A 162 -0.88 16.22 22.93
C THR A 162 -0.36 17.61 22.59
N ALA A 163 0.30 17.79 21.44
CA ALA A 163 0.77 19.09 21.00
C ALA A 163 -0.39 20.06 20.73
N PHE A 164 -1.45 19.58 20.08
CA PHE A 164 -2.65 20.37 19.84
C PHE A 164 -3.35 20.75 21.15
N ALA A 165 -3.60 19.80 22.05
CA ALA A 165 -4.25 20.02 23.33
C ALA A 165 -3.44 20.97 24.22
N GLY A 166 -2.10 20.81 24.25
CA GLY A 166 -1.20 21.72 24.96
C GLY A 166 -1.27 23.13 24.42
N SER A 167 -1.26 23.30 23.09
CA SER A 167 -1.38 24.62 22.45
C SER A 167 -2.74 25.27 22.70
N VAL A 168 -3.83 24.51 22.70
CA VAL A 168 -5.17 25.04 23.06
C VAL A 168 -5.20 25.44 24.53
N TRP A 169 -4.60 24.66 25.43
CA TRP A 169 -4.50 25.02 26.85
C TRP A 169 -3.73 26.34 27.05
N HIS A 170 -2.56 26.49 26.40
CA HIS A 170 -1.76 27.71 26.48
C HIS A 170 -2.48 28.93 25.89
N LEU A 171 -3.24 28.74 24.80
CA LEU A 171 -4.07 29.79 24.23
C LEU A 171 -5.15 30.27 25.20
N LEU A 172 -5.86 29.34 25.85
CA LEU A 172 -6.93 29.65 26.81
C LEU A 172 -6.39 30.25 28.12
N ALA A 173 -5.22 29.79 28.57
CA ALA A 173 -4.57 30.29 29.77
C ALA A 173 -3.78 31.59 29.53
N ASN A 174 -3.65 32.06 28.30
CA ASN A 174 -2.76 33.16 27.89
C ASN A 174 -1.32 32.97 28.39
N THR A 175 -0.80 31.76 28.35
CA THR A 175 0.53 31.41 28.84
C THR A 175 1.25 30.49 27.88
N GLY A 176 2.59 30.59 27.80
CA GLY A 176 3.43 29.65 27.07
C GLY A 176 3.43 29.81 25.53
N ALA A 177 4.08 28.88 24.86
CA ALA A 177 4.22 28.85 23.42
C ALA A 177 3.10 28.05 22.75
N LEU A 178 2.69 28.49 21.57
CA LEU A 178 1.71 27.81 20.74
C LEU A 178 2.45 27.00 19.64
N TYR A 179 2.05 25.76 19.42
CA TYR A 179 2.66 24.82 18.48
C TYR A 179 1.73 24.45 17.31
N PHE A 180 0.78 25.33 16.96
CA PHE A 180 -0.16 25.07 15.86
C PHE A 180 0.52 24.94 14.50
N ASP A 181 1.56 25.74 14.26
CA ASP A 181 2.42 25.67 13.08
C ASP A 181 3.14 24.34 12.99
N SER A 182 3.76 23.90 14.09
CA SER A 182 4.48 22.63 14.19
C SER A 182 3.55 21.45 13.95
N VAL A 183 2.35 21.45 14.55
CA VAL A 183 1.33 20.40 14.36
C VAL A 183 0.91 20.34 12.89
N ALA A 184 0.57 21.48 12.28
CA ALA A 184 0.12 21.51 10.89
C ALA A 184 1.21 21.06 9.93
N MET A 185 2.45 21.54 10.14
CA MET A 185 3.61 21.17 9.33
C MET A 185 3.96 19.68 9.47
N PHE A 186 3.92 19.14 10.69
CA PHE A 186 4.17 17.74 10.95
C PHE A 186 3.15 16.83 10.24
N VAL A 187 1.86 17.16 10.35
CA VAL A 187 0.79 16.44 9.63
C VAL A 187 0.99 16.52 8.12
N ALA A 188 1.31 17.71 7.58
CA ALA A 188 1.57 17.91 6.17
C ALA A 188 2.76 17.08 5.68
N LEU A 189 3.88 17.10 6.42
CA LEU A 189 5.09 16.35 6.09
C LEU A 189 4.81 14.84 6.06
N LEU A 190 4.17 14.31 7.10
CA LEU A 190 3.85 12.88 7.17
C LEU A 190 2.88 12.43 6.08
N LEU A 191 1.88 13.24 5.74
CA LEU A 191 0.99 12.96 4.61
C LEU A 191 1.72 13.00 3.28
N GLY A 192 2.68 13.93 3.12
CA GLY A 192 3.53 14.02 1.95
C GLY A 192 4.40 12.77 1.75
N VAL A 193 5.07 12.31 2.83
CA VAL A 193 5.85 11.06 2.80
C VAL A 193 4.96 9.87 2.44
N ARG A 194 3.79 9.73 3.09
CA ARG A 194 2.84 8.65 2.79
C ARG A 194 2.29 8.70 1.37
N TRP A 195 2.04 9.90 0.85
CA TRP A 195 1.61 10.07 -0.54
C TRP A 195 2.72 9.66 -1.51
N LEU A 196 3.97 10.08 -1.25
CA LEU A 196 5.12 9.74 -2.08
C LEU A 196 5.37 8.22 -2.09
N GLU A 197 5.34 7.58 -0.93
CA GLU A 197 5.47 6.12 -0.83
C GLU A 197 4.37 5.39 -1.62
N TRP A 198 3.12 5.86 -1.50
CA TRP A 198 2.01 5.27 -2.23
C TRP A 198 2.16 5.44 -3.74
N GLU A 199 2.54 6.63 -4.22
CA GLU A 199 2.76 6.91 -5.64
C GLU A 199 3.89 6.04 -6.21
N GLN A 200 4.98 5.86 -5.49
CA GLN A 200 6.08 4.99 -5.89
C GLN A 200 5.64 3.53 -6.02
N ARG A 201 4.85 3.05 -5.07
CA ARG A 201 4.33 1.67 -5.10
C ARG A 201 3.37 1.46 -6.27
N GLU A 202 2.46 2.39 -6.50
CA GLU A 202 1.48 2.30 -7.60
C GLU A 202 2.17 2.26 -8.95
N ARG A 203 3.22 3.07 -9.15
CA ARG A 203 4.03 3.04 -10.37
C ARG A 203 4.73 1.69 -10.55
N ASN A 204 5.35 1.16 -9.51
CA ASN A 204 6.02 -0.13 -9.57
C ASN A 204 5.03 -1.28 -9.85
N GLN A 205 3.86 -1.25 -9.22
CA GLN A 205 2.81 -2.24 -9.46
C GLN A 205 2.26 -2.17 -10.88
N SER A 206 2.08 -0.97 -11.44
CA SER A 206 1.57 -0.82 -12.80
C SER A 206 2.52 -1.41 -13.84
N VAL A 207 3.84 -1.26 -13.66
CA VAL A 207 4.85 -1.86 -14.56
C VAL A 207 4.84 -3.38 -14.47
N ILE A 208 4.85 -3.94 -13.25
CA ILE A 208 4.79 -5.39 -13.05
C ILE A 208 3.47 -5.96 -13.56
N GLN A 209 2.36 -5.24 -13.34
CA GLN A 209 1.04 -5.67 -13.77
C GLN A 209 0.83 -5.55 -15.29
N GLN A 210 1.42 -4.54 -15.94
CA GLN A 210 1.43 -4.44 -17.39
C GLN A 210 2.24 -5.58 -18.02
N ALA A 211 3.42 -5.90 -17.48
CA ALA A 211 4.20 -7.06 -17.91
C ALA A 211 3.43 -8.37 -17.69
N ALA A 212 2.79 -8.55 -16.51
CA ALA A 212 1.97 -9.71 -16.22
C ALA A 212 0.70 -9.81 -17.07
N ASN A 213 0.03 -8.67 -17.35
CA ASN A 213 -1.18 -8.64 -18.18
C ASN A 213 -0.86 -8.86 -19.66
N ALA A 214 0.29 -8.37 -20.14
CA ALA A 214 0.75 -8.67 -21.48
C ALA A 214 1.04 -10.17 -21.66
N THR A 215 1.41 -10.85 -20.58
CA THR A 215 1.89 -12.23 -20.61
C THR A 215 0.80 -13.26 -20.26
N VAL A 216 -0.16 -12.94 -19.40
CA VAL A 216 -1.04 -13.96 -18.75
C VAL A 216 -2.53 -13.60 -18.77
N ARG A 217 -2.92 -12.36 -19.00
CA ARG A 217 -4.33 -11.93 -18.99
C ARG A 217 -4.79 -11.54 -20.39
N GLY A 218 -5.33 -12.49 -21.09
CA GLY A 218 -6.00 -12.28 -22.36
C GLY A 218 -7.03 -13.39 -22.61
N SER A 219 -7.75 -13.31 -23.68
CA SER A 219 -8.48 -14.45 -24.21
C SER A 219 -7.56 -15.21 -25.15
N ALA A 220 -7.35 -16.47 -24.86
CA ALA A 220 -6.66 -17.39 -25.76
C ALA A 220 -7.62 -17.90 -26.82
N LEU A 221 -7.11 -18.15 -28.02
CA LEU A 221 -7.87 -18.79 -29.08
C LEU A 221 -7.68 -20.31 -28.97
N LEU A 222 -8.67 -21.01 -28.42
CA LEU A 222 -8.71 -22.46 -28.42
C LEU A 222 -8.97 -22.98 -29.83
N VAL A 223 -8.14 -23.94 -30.25
CA VAL A 223 -8.32 -24.66 -31.50
C VAL A 223 -9.18 -25.90 -31.23
N ARG A 224 -10.35 -26.00 -31.82
CA ARG A 224 -11.11 -27.24 -31.90
C ARG A 224 -11.02 -27.82 -33.29
N ASP A 225 -10.65 -29.07 -33.42
CA ASP A 225 -10.66 -29.79 -34.67
C ASP A 225 -12.11 -29.99 -35.10
N GLY A 226 -12.57 -29.20 -36.08
CA GLY A 226 -13.85 -29.40 -36.74
C GLY A 226 -13.66 -30.00 -38.13
N LEU A 227 -14.66 -30.69 -38.63
CA LEU A 227 -14.65 -31.31 -39.95
C LEU A 227 -14.47 -30.33 -41.12
N ASP A 228 -14.64 -29.01 -40.88
CA ASP A 228 -14.61 -27.95 -41.90
C ASP A 228 -13.52 -26.88 -41.66
N GLY A 229 -12.46 -27.17 -40.94
CA GLY A 229 -11.35 -26.23 -40.72
C GLY A 229 -11.09 -25.88 -39.24
N VAL A 230 -10.06 -25.07 -39.01
CA VAL A 230 -9.64 -24.63 -37.69
C VAL A 230 -10.71 -23.69 -37.08
N ASN A 231 -11.54 -24.25 -36.23
CA ASN A 231 -12.53 -23.44 -35.49
C ASN A 231 -11.88 -22.92 -34.21
N THR A 232 -11.72 -21.61 -34.09
CA THR A 232 -11.13 -21.00 -32.90
C THR A 232 -12.23 -20.41 -32.02
N ARG A 233 -12.19 -20.75 -30.74
CA ARG A 233 -13.07 -20.14 -29.73
C ARG A 233 -12.24 -19.28 -28.78
N GLN A 234 -12.68 -18.05 -28.58
CA GLN A 234 -12.10 -17.17 -27.58
C GLN A 234 -12.48 -17.65 -26.17
N THR A 235 -11.48 -17.98 -25.37
CA THR A 235 -11.65 -18.49 -23.99
C THR A 235 -10.74 -17.71 -23.06
N PRO A 236 -11.21 -17.32 -21.85
CA PRO A 236 -10.33 -16.74 -20.86
C PRO A 236 -9.12 -17.63 -20.58
N VAL A 237 -7.94 -17.06 -20.44
CA VAL A 237 -6.71 -17.83 -20.16
C VAL A 237 -6.82 -18.61 -18.86
N ASP A 238 -7.55 -18.09 -17.88
CA ASP A 238 -7.76 -18.74 -16.58
C ASP A 238 -8.57 -20.06 -16.67
N ASP A 239 -9.36 -20.22 -17.74
CA ASP A 239 -10.17 -21.43 -18.01
C ASP A 239 -9.45 -22.51 -18.79
N LEU A 240 -8.18 -22.26 -19.21
CA LEU A 240 -7.37 -23.22 -19.94
C LEU A 240 -6.96 -24.38 -19.05
N VAL A 241 -7.10 -25.60 -19.57
CA VAL A 241 -6.69 -26.83 -18.93
C VAL A 241 -5.56 -27.54 -19.68
N ALA A 242 -4.84 -28.39 -19.01
CA ALA A 242 -3.81 -29.19 -19.65
C ALA A 242 -4.41 -30.06 -20.77
N GLY A 243 -3.78 -30.06 -21.94
CA GLY A 243 -4.25 -30.73 -23.16
C GLY A 243 -4.93 -29.81 -24.17
N ASP A 244 -5.34 -28.60 -23.77
CA ASP A 244 -5.93 -27.63 -24.69
C ASP A 244 -4.92 -27.19 -25.76
N ARG A 245 -5.40 -27.02 -26.98
CA ARG A 245 -4.60 -26.49 -28.10
C ARG A 245 -4.92 -25.01 -28.28
N VAL A 246 -3.90 -24.17 -28.13
CA VAL A 246 -4.01 -22.71 -28.17
C VAL A 246 -3.30 -22.19 -29.40
N TRP A 247 -3.99 -21.34 -30.17
CA TRP A 247 -3.43 -20.66 -31.32
C TRP A 247 -2.89 -19.30 -30.93
N VAL A 248 -1.60 -19.06 -31.21
CA VAL A 248 -0.87 -17.86 -30.85
C VAL A 248 -0.43 -17.14 -32.13
N ARG A 249 -0.90 -15.92 -32.32
CA ARG A 249 -0.56 -15.10 -33.48
C ARG A 249 0.85 -14.54 -33.37
N THR A 250 1.36 -14.06 -34.51
CA THR A 250 2.61 -13.28 -34.53
C THR A 250 2.47 -12.04 -33.65
N GLY A 251 3.45 -11.81 -32.78
CA GLY A 251 3.47 -10.71 -31.80
C GLY A 251 2.64 -10.95 -30.51
N GLU A 252 1.92 -12.07 -30.42
CA GLU A 252 1.19 -12.44 -29.21
C GLU A 252 2.06 -13.22 -28.23
N ALA A 253 1.82 -13.04 -26.93
CA ALA A 253 2.45 -13.84 -25.89
C ALA A 253 1.79 -15.21 -25.76
N ILE A 254 2.60 -16.24 -25.54
CA ILE A 254 2.14 -17.60 -25.25
C ILE A 254 1.43 -17.59 -23.88
N PRO A 255 0.14 -17.98 -23.80
CA PRO A 255 -0.66 -17.78 -22.60
C PRO A 255 -0.39 -18.79 -21.49
N VAL A 256 0.07 -19.99 -21.81
CA VAL A 256 0.32 -21.10 -20.86
C VAL A 256 1.57 -21.89 -21.27
N ASP A 257 2.21 -22.53 -20.32
CA ASP A 257 3.31 -23.46 -20.60
C ASP A 257 2.78 -24.66 -21.43
N GLY A 258 3.50 -25.02 -22.46
CA GLY A 258 3.04 -26.07 -23.36
C GLY A 258 4.13 -26.68 -24.22
N LEU A 259 3.71 -27.59 -25.10
CA LEU A 259 4.55 -28.17 -26.14
C LEU A 259 4.15 -27.58 -27.49
N LEU A 260 5.15 -27.24 -28.29
CA LEU A 260 4.91 -26.74 -29.65
C LEU A 260 4.31 -27.83 -30.54
N ASP A 261 3.12 -27.59 -31.10
CA ASP A 261 2.42 -28.51 -32.01
C ASP A 261 2.70 -28.18 -33.48
N SER A 262 3.10 -26.93 -33.76
CA SER A 262 3.58 -26.45 -35.05
C SER A 262 5.02 -26.92 -35.34
N GLU A 263 5.45 -26.93 -36.59
CA GLU A 263 6.79 -27.41 -36.98
C GLU A 263 7.93 -26.60 -36.34
N VAL A 264 7.78 -25.26 -36.38
CA VAL A 264 8.81 -24.32 -35.88
C VAL A 264 8.13 -23.11 -35.26
N ALA A 265 8.70 -22.61 -34.16
CA ALA A 265 8.40 -21.33 -33.57
C ALA A 265 9.69 -20.52 -33.38
N VAL A 266 9.58 -19.20 -33.51
CA VAL A 266 10.64 -18.26 -33.10
C VAL A 266 10.05 -17.39 -32.01
N CYS A 267 10.58 -17.50 -30.80
CA CYS A 267 10.04 -16.83 -29.62
C CYS A 267 11.06 -15.87 -29.02
N ASP A 268 10.56 -14.74 -28.52
CA ASP A 268 11.32 -13.85 -27.66
C ASP A 268 11.04 -14.23 -26.19
N GLU A 269 12.07 -14.72 -25.51
CA GLU A 269 12.02 -15.12 -24.11
C GLU A 269 12.72 -14.12 -23.20
N SER A 270 13.04 -12.93 -23.68
CA SER A 270 13.84 -11.92 -22.97
C SER A 270 13.20 -11.49 -21.65
N LEU A 271 11.88 -11.47 -21.57
CA LEU A 271 11.14 -11.17 -20.33
C LEU A 271 11.32 -12.25 -19.24
N LEU A 272 11.69 -13.48 -19.63
CA LEU A 272 11.83 -14.61 -18.72
C LEU A 272 13.30 -14.89 -18.38
N THR A 273 14.16 -14.82 -19.40
CA THR A 273 15.61 -15.15 -19.28
C THR A 273 16.49 -13.93 -19.06
N GLY A 274 16.01 -12.74 -19.43
CA GLY A 274 16.79 -11.49 -19.46
C GLY A 274 17.72 -11.38 -20.67
N GLU A 275 17.75 -12.39 -21.57
CA GLU A 275 18.58 -12.40 -22.77
C GLU A 275 17.79 -11.92 -23.99
N ALA A 276 18.26 -10.89 -24.68
CA ALA A 276 17.60 -10.30 -25.84
C ALA A 276 17.80 -11.12 -27.15
N VAL A 277 17.90 -12.45 -27.05
CA VAL A 277 18.10 -13.33 -28.20
C VAL A 277 16.82 -14.14 -28.43
N SER A 278 16.32 -14.13 -29.68
CA SER A 278 15.17 -14.97 -30.05
C SER A 278 15.58 -16.45 -30.07
N VAL A 279 14.78 -17.29 -29.45
CA VAL A 279 14.98 -18.74 -29.38
C VAL A 279 14.13 -19.43 -30.44
N ARG A 280 14.70 -20.41 -31.14
CA ARG A 280 13.98 -21.22 -32.12
C ARG A 280 13.61 -22.55 -31.52
N HIS A 281 12.32 -22.87 -31.51
CA HIS A 281 11.77 -24.13 -31.00
C HIS A 281 11.31 -24.99 -32.20
N GLN A 282 11.45 -26.31 -32.03
CA GLN A 282 10.95 -27.32 -32.97
C GLN A 282 9.70 -28.01 -32.39
N ARG A 283 8.97 -28.68 -33.26
CA ARG A 283 7.79 -29.45 -32.86
C ARG A 283 8.07 -30.41 -31.72
N GLY A 284 7.26 -30.37 -30.70
CA GLY A 284 7.40 -31.19 -29.47
C GLY A 284 8.30 -30.59 -28.40
N GLU A 285 9.00 -29.50 -28.68
CA GLU A 285 9.76 -28.80 -27.65
C GLU A 285 8.87 -27.98 -26.73
N ALA A 286 9.33 -27.78 -25.50
CA ALA A 286 8.63 -27.00 -24.51
C ALA A 286 8.73 -25.51 -24.83
N VAL A 287 7.60 -24.81 -24.77
CA VAL A 287 7.51 -23.34 -24.86
C VAL A 287 6.90 -22.81 -23.57
N VAL A 288 7.37 -21.66 -23.13
CA VAL A 288 7.07 -21.11 -21.82
C VAL A 288 6.05 -19.99 -21.95
N ALA A 289 5.10 -19.97 -21.01
CA ALA A 289 4.14 -18.87 -20.91
C ALA A 289 4.87 -17.52 -20.75
N GLY A 290 4.46 -16.54 -21.53
CA GLY A 290 5.07 -15.22 -21.53
C GLY A 290 6.10 -14.97 -22.61
N ALA A 291 6.57 -15.99 -23.31
CA ALA A 291 7.37 -15.82 -24.51
C ALA A 291 6.51 -15.22 -25.63
N ILE A 292 7.05 -14.28 -26.40
CA ILE A 292 6.34 -13.61 -27.51
C ILE A 292 6.67 -14.34 -28.81
N ASN A 293 5.65 -14.77 -29.55
CA ASN A 293 5.84 -15.38 -30.86
C ASN A 293 6.25 -14.33 -31.91
N LEU A 294 7.48 -14.39 -32.39
CA LEU A 294 8.02 -13.51 -33.43
C LEU A 294 7.84 -14.07 -34.85
N GLY A 295 7.55 -15.38 -34.97
CA GLY A 295 7.42 -16.09 -36.24
C GLY A 295 6.00 -16.10 -36.82
N ALA A 296 5.72 -17.07 -37.65
CA ALA A 296 4.38 -17.34 -38.14
C ALA A 296 3.45 -17.76 -36.97
N PRO A 297 2.12 -17.66 -37.14
CA PRO A 297 1.18 -18.15 -36.15
C PRO A 297 1.45 -19.62 -35.77
N ILE A 298 1.44 -19.94 -34.50
CA ILE A 298 1.77 -21.26 -33.99
C ILE A 298 0.59 -21.83 -33.17
N THR A 299 0.60 -23.17 -33.04
CA THR A 299 -0.28 -23.89 -32.11
C THR A 299 0.55 -24.48 -30.99
N VAL A 300 0.13 -24.23 -29.76
CA VAL A 300 0.77 -24.73 -28.54
C VAL A 300 -0.23 -25.62 -27.80
N ARG A 301 0.20 -26.81 -27.37
CA ARG A 301 -0.58 -27.72 -26.52
C ARG A 301 -0.25 -27.45 -25.07
N ALA A 302 -1.19 -26.96 -24.30
CA ALA A 302 -1.04 -26.67 -22.88
C ALA A 302 -0.62 -27.90 -22.08
N THR A 303 0.40 -27.77 -21.27
CA THR A 303 0.85 -28.81 -20.32
C THR A 303 0.45 -28.48 -18.87
N ALA A 304 0.15 -27.23 -18.59
CA ALA A 304 -0.25 -26.74 -17.29
C ALA A 304 -1.42 -25.77 -17.40
N THR A 305 -2.08 -25.49 -16.29
CA THR A 305 -3.06 -24.41 -16.19
C THR A 305 -2.35 -23.05 -16.10
N ALA A 306 -3.03 -21.97 -16.44
CA ALA A 306 -2.47 -20.60 -16.35
C ALA A 306 -1.92 -20.30 -14.95
N ALA A 307 -2.63 -20.72 -13.91
CA ALA A 307 -2.22 -20.53 -12.51
C ALA A 307 -0.94 -21.29 -12.12
N ALA A 308 -0.60 -22.37 -12.82
CA ALA A 308 0.59 -23.18 -12.59
C ALA A 308 1.73 -22.84 -13.57
N SER A 309 1.57 -21.85 -14.44
CA SER A 309 2.54 -21.49 -15.47
C SER A 309 3.84 -20.92 -14.87
N THR A 310 4.94 -21.09 -15.60
CA THR A 310 6.26 -20.59 -15.22
C THR A 310 6.27 -19.07 -15.05
N ALA A 311 5.58 -18.32 -15.92
CA ALA A 311 5.44 -16.87 -15.79
C ALA A 311 4.77 -16.49 -14.46
N GLN A 312 3.70 -17.19 -14.07
CA GLN A 312 3.03 -16.94 -12.79
C GLN A 312 3.94 -17.27 -11.59
N ARG A 313 4.73 -18.35 -11.67
CA ARG A 313 5.71 -18.71 -10.62
C ARG A 313 6.80 -17.65 -10.50
N LEU A 314 7.34 -17.14 -11.61
CA LEU A 314 8.34 -16.07 -11.60
C LEU A 314 7.79 -14.78 -11.01
N LEU A 315 6.56 -14.39 -11.34
CA LEU A 315 5.89 -13.25 -10.72
C LEU A 315 5.74 -13.43 -9.20
N LEU A 316 5.37 -14.62 -8.75
CA LEU A 316 5.28 -14.93 -7.32
C LEU A 316 6.66 -14.94 -6.62
N LEU A 317 7.71 -15.37 -7.31
CA LEU A 317 9.08 -15.31 -6.78
C LEU A 317 9.59 -13.87 -6.73
N ALA A 318 9.35 -13.07 -7.74
CA ALA A 318 9.70 -11.65 -7.75
C ALA A 318 8.99 -10.89 -6.62
N ASP A 319 7.72 -11.20 -6.38
CA ASP A 319 6.92 -10.65 -5.29
C ASP A 319 7.46 -11.07 -3.90
N ASN A 320 7.94 -12.32 -3.77
CA ASN A 320 8.56 -12.84 -2.54
C ASN A 320 9.97 -12.28 -2.30
N ALA A 321 10.75 -12.04 -3.35
CA ALA A 321 12.11 -11.49 -3.26
C ALA A 321 12.12 -10.00 -2.84
N ALA A 322 11.00 -9.32 -2.97
CA ALA A 322 10.86 -7.90 -2.64
C ALA A 322 10.70 -7.60 -1.13
N LYS A 323 11.05 -8.53 -0.22
CA LYS A 323 11.25 -8.19 1.21
C LYS A 323 12.72 -7.78 1.42
N PRO A 324 13.07 -6.49 1.34
CA PRO A 324 14.41 -6.06 1.73
C PRO A 324 14.56 -6.36 3.23
N GLU A 325 15.67 -6.99 3.63
CA GLU A 325 16.04 -7.19 5.05
C GLU A 325 16.03 -5.87 5.84
N ALA A 326 16.28 -4.75 5.14
CA ALA A 326 16.18 -3.40 5.68
C ALA A 326 14.78 -3.03 6.23
N LEU A 327 13.69 -3.52 5.60
CA LEU A 327 12.33 -3.28 6.11
C LEU A 327 12.05 -4.07 7.39
N ALA A 328 12.57 -5.28 7.51
CA ALA A 328 12.43 -6.08 8.74
C ALA A 328 13.19 -5.43 9.90
N PHE A 329 14.36 -4.86 9.64
CA PHE A 329 15.14 -4.14 10.64
C PHE A 329 14.43 -2.84 11.06
N ALA A 330 13.89 -2.06 10.13
CA ALA A 330 13.14 -0.85 10.43
C ALA A 330 11.91 -1.12 11.30
N ASP A 331 11.18 -2.22 11.04
CA ASP A 331 10.01 -2.63 11.86
C ASP A 331 10.43 -3.04 13.29
N VAL A 332 11.58 -3.70 13.45
CA VAL A 332 12.13 -4.04 14.77
C VAL A 332 12.53 -2.78 15.52
N VAL A 333 13.24 -1.87 14.88
CA VAL A 333 13.63 -0.58 15.48
C VAL A 333 12.40 0.22 15.89
N ALA A 334 11.40 0.35 15.00
CA ALA A 334 10.17 1.08 15.30
C ALA A 334 9.42 0.51 16.52
N ARG A 335 9.42 -0.82 16.70
CA ARG A 335 8.77 -1.48 17.84
C ARG A 335 9.38 -1.07 19.17
N PHE A 336 10.69 -0.90 19.23
CA PHE A 336 11.38 -0.49 20.46
C PHE A 336 11.48 1.02 20.62
N PHE A 337 11.60 1.74 19.51
CA PHE A 337 11.73 3.19 19.49
C PHE A 337 10.51 3.87 20.12
N MET A 338 9.30 3.41 19.80
CA MET A 338 8.06 4.00 20.31
C MET A 338 7.88 3.93 21.84
N PRO A 339 8.02 2.74 22.47
CA PRO A 339 7.99 2.67 23.94
C PRO A 339 9.11 3.47 24.59
N ALA A 340 10.31 3.48 24.01
CA ALA A 340 11.44 4.25 24.52
C ALA A 340 11.18 5.75 24.47
N LEU A 341 10.59 6.24 23.39
CA LEU A 341 10.21 7.65 23.23
C LEU A 341 9.15 8.07 24.26
N LEU A 342 8.12 7.26 24.45
CA LEU A 342 7.09 7.50 25.46
C LEU A 342 7.68 7.52 26.87
N LEU A 343 8.56 6.58 27.19
CA LEU A 343 9.27 6.55 28.46
C LEU A 343 10.14 7.78 28.65
N LEU A 344 10.83 8.23 27.59
CA LEU A 344 11.65 9.43 27.64
C LEU A 344 10.79 10.68 27.87
N ALA A 345 9.65 10.81 27.18
CA ALA A 345 8.73 11.93 27.36
C ALA A 345 8.14 11.96 28.78
N VAL A 346 7.69 10.80 29.28
CA VAL A 346 7.18 10.68 30.67
C VAL A 346 8.31 10.94 31.67
N GLY A 347 9.49 10.41 31.46
CA GLY A 347 10.67 10.66 32.30
C GLY A 347 11.05 12.13 32.34
N THR A 348 11.03 12.82 31.20
CA THR A 348 11.26 14.26 31.09
C THR A 348 10.20 15.05 31.87
N PHE A 349 8.93 14.67 31.73
CA PHE A 349 7.83 15.29 32.45
C PHE A 349 8.01 15.17 33.97
N VAL A 350 8.25 13.94 34.44
CA VAL A 350 8.44 13.68 35.87
C VAL A 350 9.68 14.39 36.46
N ALA A 351 10.78 14.36 35.72
CA ALA A 351 12.03 15.01 36.14
C ALA A 351 11.91 16.53 36.25
N LEU A 352 11.07 17.16 35.44
CA LEU A 352 10.88 18.60 35.40
C LEU A 352 9.67 19.09 36.19
N LEU A 353 8.88 18.19 36.81
CA LEU A 353 7.77 18.56 37.69
C LEU A 353 8.19 19.56 38.81
N PRO A 354 9.36 19.44 39.45
CA PRO A 354 9.81 20.42 40.44
C PRO A 354 10.04 21.83 39.88
N ALA A 355 10.32 21.96 38.57
CA ALA A 355 10.53 23.25 37.89
C ALA A 355 9.22 23.94 37.48
N GLY A 356 8.09 23.27 37.67
CA GLY A 356 6.75 23.74 37.31
C GLY A 356 6.07 22.88 36.25
N VAL A 357 4.77 22.70 36.37
CA VAL A 357 3.97 21.85 35.48
C VAL A 357 3.98 22.35 34.04
N SER A 358 3.98 23.67 33.81
CA SER A 358 4.02 24.25 32.45
C SER A 358 5.35 23.92 31.77
N THR A 359 6.47 24.11 32.46
CA THR A 359 7.81 23.80 31.89
C THR A 359 7.98 22.30 31.64
N ALA A 360 7.46 21.46 32.54
CA ALA A 360 7.50 20.00 32.40
C ALA A 360 6.69 19.54 31.17
N THR A 361 5.49 20.08 30.97
CA THR A 361 4.65 19.78 29.79
C THR A 361 5.27 20.26 28.48
N GLU A 362 5.78 21.47 28.42
CA GLU A 362 6.46 22.01 27.21
C GLU A 362 7.63 21.15 26.77
N ARG A 363 8.48 20.75 27.72
CA ARG A 363 9.66 19.93 27.41
C ARG A 363 9.30 18.48 27.04
N ALA A 364 8.29 17.90 27.68
CA ALA A 364 7.80 16.56 27.32
C ALA A 364 7.16 16.55 25.92
N ILE A 365 6.38 17.58 25.58
CA ILE A 365 5.79 17.76 24.25
C ILE A 365 6.92 17.96 23.21
N ALA A 366 7.94 18.77 23.52
CA ALA A 366 9.08 18.97 22.63
C ALA A 366 9.81 17.66 22.32
N VAL A 367 10.01 16.77 23.31
CA VAL A 367 10.59 15.44 23.11
C VAL A 367 9.74 14.60 22.15
N LEU A 368 8.42 14.66 22.22
CA LEU A 368 7.51 13.91 21.35
C LEU A 368 7.45 14.46 19.91
N ILE A 369 7.69 15.78 19.72
CA ILE A 369 7.65 16.43 18.41
C ILE A 369 8.96 16.33 17.67
N ILE A 370 10.11 16.42 18.38
CA ILE A 370 11.45 16.48 17.77
C ILE A 370 11.97 15.08 17.40
N SER A 371 11.45 14.02 17.99
CA SER A 371 11.87 12.63 17.73
C SER A 371 11.10 12.00 16.60
#